data_6cfe18d20ab15ae14fdfd60b391e353c
#
_entry.id   6cfe18d20ab15ae14fdfd60b391e353c
#
_cell.length_a   1.000
_cell.length_b   1.000
_cell.length_c   1.000
_cell.angle_alpha   90.00
_cell.angle_beta   90.00
_cell.angle_gamma   90.00
#
_symmetry.space_group_name_H-M   'P 1'
#
loop_
_entity.id
_entity.type
_entity.pdbx_description
1 polymer ?
#
loop_
_entity_poly.entity_id
_entity_poly.type
_entity_poly.pdbx_seq_one_letter_code
_entity_poly.pdbx_strand_id
1 'polypeptide(L)'
;TKYEVEKKQHQLLEKDRQALHQRLWLTAAIAGILILCLLLLLTYRYYRQKQQVLQAGQENVRLKALLEGQLQERQRISQEMHDDMGSGLTAMLFLSRSIREPETAAVKIQRTAADLVRKMNEIIWTMNPEQNSLDSLIAYIRVNTAEALENAGLAYQFHMPENIPAITIQQELRRNLYLAAKEAVHNIIKHAGATAVHITITVNNGLGITIQDNGRGFEAAATAPFGNGLKNMDRRMRQVGGALQIINDKGTIVYLTAPL
;
A
#
# COMPACT_ATOMS: atom_id res chain seq x y z
N THR A 1 -93.36 -18.71 38.39
CA THR A 1 -93.77 -20.15 38.45
C THR A 1 -92.51 -21.03 38.32
N LYS A 2 -92.54 -22.25 38.78
CA LYS A 2 -91.37 -23.18 38.79
C LYS A 2 -90.63 -23.26 37.44
N TYR A 3 -91.35 -23.25 36.35
CA TYR A 3 -90.89 -23.33 34.94
C TYR A 3 -90.04 -22.07 34.55
N GLU A 4 -90.37 -20.90 35.01
CA GLU A 4 -89.59 -19.66 34.72
C GLU A 4 -88.25 -19.65 35.45
N VAL A 5 -88.19 -20.23 36.65
CA VAL A 5 -86.94 -20.31 37.43
C VAL A 5 -85.99 -21.36 36.78
N GLU A 6 -86.51 -22.53 36.32
CA GLU A 6 -85.74 -23.52 35.63
C GLU A 6 -85.18 -22.97 34.28
N LYS A 7 -85.99 -22.22 33.54
CA LYS A 7 -85.59 -21.57 32.30
C LYS A 7 -84.46 -20.50 32.51
N LYS A 8 -84.58 -19.70 33.58
CA LYS A 8 -83.56 -18.78 33.93
C LYS A 8 -82.30 -19.45 34.39
N GLN A 9 -82.38 -20.55 35.13
CA GLN A 9 -81.15 -21.30 35.52
C GLN A 9 -80.44 -21.94 34.30
N HIS A 10 -81.20 -22.46 33.34
CA HIS A 10 -80.61 -23.00 32.12
C HIS A 10 -79.93 -21.94 31.28
N GLN A 11 -80.51 -20.75 31.14
CA GLN A 11 -79.95 -19.62 30.45
C GLN A 11 -78.67 -19.06 31.16
N LEU A 12 -78.63 -19.09 32.51
CA LEU A 12 -77.40 -18.72 33.27
C LEU A 12 -76.33 -19.75 33.02
N LEU A 13 -76.60 -21.04 33.07
CA LEU A 13 -75.66 -22.11 32.84
C LEU A 13 -75.04 -22.06 31.41
N GLU A 14 -75.87 -21.74 30.40
CA GLU A 14 -75.40 -21.56 29.02
C GLU A 14 -74.45 -20.32 28.91
N LYS A 15 -74.86 -19.22 29.54
CA LYS A 15 -73.99 -17.99 29.57
C LYS A 15 -72.65 -18.24 30.30
N ASP A 16 -72.68 -19.01 31.38
CA ASP A 16 -71.44 -19.35 32.13
C ASP A 16 -70.52 -20.28 31.29
N ARG A 17 -71.11 -21.23 30.59
CA ARG A 17 -70.34 -22.09 29.63
C ARG A 17 -69.75 -21.27 28.50
N GLN A 18 -70.54 -20.35 27.91
CA GLN A 18 -70.03 -19.47 26.85
C GLN A 18 -68.88 -18.57 27.36
N ALA A 19 -69.05 -18.00 28.57
CA ALA A 19 -68.03 -17.17 29.18
C ALA A 19 -66.76 -17.97 29.51
N LEU A 20 -66.89 -19.21 29.97
CA LEU A 20 -65.76 -20.12 30.20
C LEU A 20 -65.03 -20.48 28.87
N HIS A 21 -65.77 -20.79 27.80
CA HIS A 21 -65.17 -21.04 26.50
C HIS A 21 -64.44 -19.83 25.96
N GLN A 22 -65.01 -18.63 26.07
CA GLN A 22 -64.35 -17.38 25.66
C GLN A 22 -63.07 -17.13 26.45
N ARG A 23 -63.05 -17.37 27.74
CA ARG A 23 -61.85 -17.26 28.57
C ARG A 23 -60.76 -18.26 28.17
N LEU A 24 -61.14 -19.52 27.92
CA LEU A 24 -60.20 -20.54 27.44
C LEU A 24 -59.58 -20.19 26.09
N TRP A 25 -60.40 -19.69 25.14
CA TRP A 25 -59.88 -19.23 23.84
C TRP A 25 -58.97 -18.02 23.98
N LEU A 26 -59.27 -17.05 24.83
CA LEU A 26 -58.46 -15.90 25.10
C LEU A 26 -57.09 -16.30 25.74
N THR A 27 -57.11 -17.19 26.71
CA THR A 27 -55.85 -17.66 27.34
C THR A 27 -55.00 -18.46 26.37
N ALA A 28 -55.62 -19.29 25.53
CA ALA A 28 -54.90 -20.03 24.47
C ALA A 28 -54.32 -19.10 23.41
N ALA A 29 -55.02 -18.05 23.01
CA ALA A 29 -54.53 -17.06 22.07
C ALA A 29 -53.35 -16.24 22.65
N ILE A 30 -53.44 -15.85 23.90
CA ILE A 30 -52.33 -15.14 24.60
C ILE A 30 -51.11 -16.04 24.71
N ALA A 31 -51.28 -17.32 25.09
CA ALA A 31 -50.19 -18.30 25.15
C ALA A 31 -49.53 -18.50 23.78
N GLY A 32 -50.35 -18.59 22.71
CA GLY A 32 -49.85 -18.69 21.33
C GLY A 32 -49.02 -17.50 20.91
N ILE A 33 -49.45 -16.28 21.23
CA ILE A 33 -48.71 -15.05 20.93
C ILE A 33 -47.38 -15.00 21.69
N LEU A 34 -47.37 -15.38 22.97
CA LEU A 34 -46.15 -15.42 23.79
C LEU A 34 -45.13 -16.43 23.22
N ILE A 35 -45.59 -17.61 22.80
CA ILE A 35 -44.74 -18.61 22.16
C ILE A 35 -44.16 -18.06 20.84
N LEU A 36 -45.00 -17.41 20.02
CA LEU A 36 -44.53 -16.83 18.77
C LEU A 36 -43.48 -15.72 19.02
N CYS A 37 -43.72 -14.84 20.00
CA CYS A 37 -42.79 -13.82 20.40
C CYS A 37 -41.44 -14.41 20.88
N LEU A 38 -41.50 -15.49 21.66
CA LEU A 38 -40.30 -16.19 22.12
C LEU A 38 -39.52 -16.80 20.95
N LEU A 39 -40.22 -17.45 20.01
CA LEU A 39 -39.56 -18.00 18.81
C LEU A 39 -38.92 -16.92 17.97
N LEU A 40 -39.59 -15.79 17.76
CA LEU A 40 -39.04 -14.66 17.03
C LEU A 40 -37.80 -14.08 17.75
N LEU A 41 -37.81 -14.01 19.05
CA LEU A 41 -36.67 -13.52 19.86
C LEU A 41 -35.49 -14.50 19.80
N LEU A 42 -35.75 -15.81 19.83
CA LEU A 42 -34.71 -16.82 19.71
C LEU A 42 -34.07 -16.84 18.32
N THR A 43 -34.92 -16.74 17.26
CA THR A 43 -34.41 -16.65 15.87
C THR A 43 -33.61 -15.37 15.65
N TYR A 44 -34.08 -14.24 16.14
CA TYR A 44 -33.33 -12.97 16.08
C TYR A 44 -31.95 -13.08 16.77
N ARG A 45 -31.91 -13.63 17.99
CA ARG A 45 -30.64 -13.85 18.73
C ARG A 45 -29.71 -14.80 17.96
N TYR A 46 -30.23 -15.88 17.40
CA TYR A 46 -29.46 -16.83 16.61
C TYR A 46 -28.82 -16.14 15.37
N TYR A 47 -29.62 -15.40 14.60
CA TYR A 47 -29.09 -14.70 13.43
C TYR A 47 -28.07 -13.63 13.81
N ARG A 48 -28.30 -12.87 14.86
CA ARG A 48 -27.37 -11.87 15.36
C ARG A 48 -26.03 -12.48 15.79
N GLN A 49 -26.07 -13.58 16.50
CA GLN A 49 -24.87 -14.31 16.92
C GLN A 49 -24.11 -14.87 15.71
N LYS A 50 -24.82 -15.43 14.74
CA LYS A 50 -24.22 -15.93 13.50
C LYS A 50 -23.51 -14.82 12.72
N GLN A 51 -24.11 -13.65 12.62
CA GLN A 51 -23.49 -12.49 11.97
C GLN A 51 -22.23 -12.02 12.69
N GLN A 52 -22.23 -11.97 14.02
CA GLN A 52 -21.05 -11.61 14.82
C GLN A 52 -19.88 -12.59 14.59
N VAL A 53 -20.16 -13.88 14.57
CA VAL A 53 -19.14 -14.91 14.30
C VAL A 53 -18.56 -14.77 12.89
N LEU A 54 -19.41 -14.51 11.89
CA LEU A 54 -18.97 -14.30 10.51
C LEU A 54 -18.10 -13.05 10.37
N GLN A 55 -18.49 -11.94 10.99
CA GLN A 55 -17.72 -10.69 10.99
C GLN A 55 -16.36 -10.86 11.68
N ALA A 56 -16.34 -11.49 12.86
CA ALA A 56 -15.10 -11.80 13.57
C ALA A 56 -14.19 -12.73 12.74
N GLY A 57 -14.76 -13.68 12.02
CA GLY A 57 -14.02 -14.56 11.10
C GLY A 57 -13.38 -13.79 9.95
N GLN A 58 -14.11 -12.87 9.32
CA GLN A 58 -13.59 -12.05 8.23
C GLN A 58 -12.48 -11.10 8.70
N GLU A 59 -12.65 -10.51 9.89
CA GLU A 59 -11.64 -9.64 10.48
C GLU A 59 -10.34 -10.39 10.79
N ASN A 60 -10.45 -11.60 11.35
CA ASN A 60 -9.31 -12.48 11.60
C ASN A 60 -8.57 -12.87 10.29
N VAL A 61 -9.30 -13.18 9.22
CA VAL A 61 -8.69 -13.47 7.90
C VAL A 61 -7.96 -12.24 7.36
N ARG A 62 -8.58 -11.06 7.47
CA ARG A 62 -7.96 -9.80 7.05
C ARG A 62 -6.69 -9.49 7.86
N LEU A 63 -6.73 -9.67 9.17
CA LEU A 63 -5.57 -9.45 10.05
C LEU A 63 -4.42 -10.42 9.73
N LYS A 64 -4.74 -11.70 9.49
CA LYS A 64 -3.74 -12.69 9.07
C LYS A 64 -3.10 -12.31 7.73
N ALA A 65 -3.89 -11.93 6.74
CA ALA A 65 -3.38 -11.51 5.44
C ALA A 65 -2.46 -10.27 5.55
N LEU A 66 -2.79 -9.31 6.41
CA LEU A 66 -1.93 -8.15 6.69
C LEU A 66 -0.61 -8.56 7.35
N LEU A 67 -0.65 -9.45 8.35
CA LEU A 67 0.54 -9.95 9.04
C LEU A 67 1.44 -10.76 8.10
N GLU A 68 0.85 -11.62 7.29
CA GLU A 68 1.58 -12.39 6.26
C GLU A 68 2.22 -11.48 5.23
N GLY A 69 1.51 -10.45 4.76
CA GLY A 69 2.07 -9.43 3.87
C GLY A 69 3.25 -8.68 4.48
N GLN A 70 3.16 -8.29 5.76
CA GLN A 70 4.27 -7.66 6.49
C GLN A 70 5.47 -8.59 6.67
N LEU A 71 5.24 -9.87 6.95
CA LEU A 71 6.30 -10.87 7.09
C LEU A 71 6.99 -11.12 5.75
N GLN A 72 6.24 -11.25 4.66
CA GLN A 72 6.79 -11.42 3.32
C GLN A 72 7.62 -10.20 2.91
N GLU A 73 7.15 -8.99 3.19
CA GLU A 73 7.89 -7.77 2.89
C GLU A 73 9.19 -7.68 3.72
N ARG A 74 9.14 -8.03 5.01
CA ARG A 74 10.36 -8.12 5.85
C ARG A 74 11.36 -9.14 5.31
N GLN A 75 10.90 -10.31 4.88
CA GLN A 75 11.76 -11.34 4.28
C GLN A 75 12.37 -10.85 2.97
N ARG A 76 11.58 -10.22 2.11
CA ARG A 76 12.05 -9.66 0.83
C ARG A 76 13.14 -8.61 1.05
N ILE A 77 12.92 -7.69 2.00
CA ILE A 77 13.90 -6.65 2.34
C ILE A 77 15.16 -7.27 2.95
N SER A 78 15.03 -8.26 3.81
CA SER A 78 16.18 -8.97 4.40
C SER A 78 17.01 -9.68 3.34
N GLN A 79 16.38 -10.32 2.34
CA GLN A 79 17.07 -10.93 1.22
C GLN A 79 17.79 -9.88 0.35
N GLU A 80 17.10 -8.80 0.00
CA GLU A 80 17.67 -7.70 -0.79
C GLU A 80 18.87 -7.05 -0.07
N MET A 81 18.77 -6.87 1.27
CA MET A 81 19.89 -6.44 2.10
C MET A 81 21.06 -7.42 2.05
N HIS A 82 20.78 -8.71 2.24
CA HIS A 82 21.81 -9.75 2.25
C HIS A 82 22.54 -9.82 0.92
N ASP A 83 21.80 -9.77 -0.20
CA ASP A 83 22.39 -9.87 -1.56
C ASP A 83 23.20 -8.61 -1.89
N ASP A 84 22.70 -7.43 -1.61
CA ASP A 84 23.38 -6.16 -1.87
C ASP A 84 24.61 -5.95 -0.96
N MET A 85 24.50 -6.24 0.33
CA MET A 85 25.60 -6.12 1.28
C MET A 85 26.61 -7.27 1.13
N GLY A 86 26.12 -8.50 0.93
CA GLY A 86 26.97 -9.67 0.77
C GLY A 86 27.87 -9.58 -0.46
N SER A 87 27.31 -9.14 -1.59
CA SER A 87 28.08 -8.94 -2.83
C SER A 87 29.17 -7.85 -2.68
N GLY A 88 28.83 -6.75 -2.03
CA GLY A 88 29.77 -5.65 -1.80
C GLY A 88 30.88 -6.01 -0.80
N LEU A 89 30.54 -6.68 0.31
CA LEU A 89 31.53 -7.19 1.26
C LEU A 89 32.46 -8.22 0.62
N THR A 90 31.93 -9.12 -0.20
CA THR A 90 32.72 -10.12 -0.94
C THR A 90 33.67 -9.44 -1.94
N ALA A 91 33.19 -8.40 -2.65
CA ALA A 91 34.03 -7.60 -3.55
C ALA A 91 35.16 -6.89 -2.79
N MET A 92 34.88 -6.30 -1.61
CA MET A 92 35.91 -5.70 -0.76
C MET A 92 36.95 -6.73 -0.30
N LEU A 93 36.53 -7.89 0.15
CA LEU A 93 37.42 -8.97 0.56
C LEU A 93 38.31 -9.43 -0.59
N PHE A 94 37.75 -9.55 -1.80
CA PHE A 94 38.50 -9.91 -2.99
C PHE A 94 39.53 -8.83 -3.36
N LEU A 95 39.12 -7.57 -3.39
CA LEU A 95 40.02 -6.43 -3.63
C LEU A 95 41.12 -6.34 -2.59
N SER A 96 40.86 -6.58 -1.29
CA SER A 96 41.84 -6.56 -0.22
C SER A 96 42.90 -7.67 -0.35
N ARG A 97 42.54 -8.81 -0.97
CA ARG A 97 43.48 -9.95 -1.19
C ARG A 97 44.27 -9.83 -2.48
N SER A 98 43.80 -9.03 -3.45
CA SER A 98 44.37 -8.93 -4.79
C SER A 98 45.36 -7.74 -4.95
N ILE A 99 45.98 -7.28 -3.85
CA ILE A 99 46.81 -6.06 -3.83
C ILE A 99 48.12 -6.32 -4.56
N ARG A 100 48.15 -6.09 -5.88
CA ARG A 100 49.36 -5.87 -6.65
C ARG A 100 49.72 -4.38 -6.75
N GLU A 101 48.75 -3.49 -6.66
CA GLU A 101 48.89 -2.03 -6.67
C GLU A 101 48.09 -1.45 -5.49
N PRO A 102 48.73 -1.11 -4.36
CA PRO A 102 48.03 -0.71 -3.12
C PRO A 102 47.14 0.53 -3.28
N GLU A 103 47.53 1.53 -4.03
CA GLU A 103 46.75 2.77 -4.21
C GLU A 103 45.43 2.51 -4.98
N THR A 104 45.49 1.75 -6.06
CA THR A 104 44.31 1.44 -6.89
C THR A 104 43.34 0.55 -6.14
N ALA A 105 43.85 -0.40 -5.34
CA ALA A 105 43.01 -1.28 -4.51
C ALA A 105 42.34 -0.50 -3.38
N ALA A 106 43.05 0.39 -2.72
CA ALA A 106 42.51 1.24 -1.64
C ALA A 106 41.37 2.12 -2.13
N VAL A 107 41.51 2.79 -3.28
CA VAL A 107 40.45 3.61 -3.89
C VAL A 107 39.23 2.79 -4.26
N LYS A 108 39.38 1.59 -4.80
CA LYS A 108 38.29 0.70 -5.12
C LYS A 108 37.57 0.20 -3.88
N ILE A 109 38.29 -0.17 -2.82
CA ILE A 109 37.71 -0.56 -1.53
C ILE A 109 36.90 0.59 -0.94
N GLN A 110 37.48 1.82 -0.92
CA GLN A 110 36.81 3.00 -0.42
C GLN A 110 35.49 3.30 -1.19
N ARG A 111 35.51 3.23 -2.52
CA ARG A 111 34.29 3.39 -3.33
C ARG A 111 33.24 2.34 -3.00
N THR A 112 33.63 1.06 -2.95
CA THR A 112 32.70 -0.03 -2.63
C THR A 112 32.12 0.13 -1.22
N ALA A 113 32.93 0.58 -0.24
CA ALA A 113 32.45 0.89 1.11
C ALA A 113 31.43 2.02 1.11
N ALA A 114 31.73 3.12 0.42
CA ALA A 114 30.82 4.25 0.31
C ALA A 114 29.47 3.86 -0.35
N ASP A 115 29.53 3.03 -1.41
CA ASP A 115 28.31 2.53 -2.08
C ASP A 115 27.47 1.63 -1.16
N LEU A 116 28.11 0.78 -0.35
CA LEU A 116 27.42 -0.04 0.65
C LEU A 116 26.74 0.79 1.73
N VAL A 117 27.44 1.78 2.27
CA VAL A 117 26.86 2.72 3.26
C VAL A 117 25.65 3.45 2.66
N ARG A 118 25.74 3.89 1.41
CA ARG A 118 24.64 4.56 0.71
C ARG A 118 23.43 3.65 0.54
N LYS A 119 23.64 2.40 0.10
CA LYS A 119 22.60 1.39 -0.01
C LYS A 119 21.95 1.09 1.35
N MET A 120 22.76 0.97 2.40
CA MET A 120 22.26 0.75 3.76
C MET A 120 21.37 1.90 4.23
N ASN A 121 21.80 3.15 4.03
CA ASN A 121 21.03 4.33 4.39
C ASN A 121 19.71 4.41 3.61
N GLU A 122 19.72 4.04 2.33
CA GLU A 122 18.52 3.95 1.49
C GLU A 122 17.51 2.94 2.06
N ILE A 123 18.00 1.76 2.45
CA ILE A 123 17.15 0.72 3.04
C ILE A 123 16.59 1.20 4.39
N ILE A 124 17.43 1.76 5.28
CA ILE A 124 17.00 2.30 6.57
C ILE A 124 15.93 3.36 6.38
N TRP A 125 16.13 4.30 5.45
CA TRP A 125 15.15 5.34 5.18
C TRP A 125 13.84 4.76 4.63
N THR A 126 13.89 3.81 3.70
CA THR A 126 12.69 3.17 3.15
C THR A 126 11.92 2.34 4.18
N MET A 127 12.57 1.86 5.24
CA MET A 127 11.95 1.08 6.30
C MET A 127 11.45 1.91 7.49
N ASN A 128 11.93 3.14 7.66
CA ASN A 128 11.58 3.94 8.83
C ASN A 128 10.12 4.46 8.74
N PRO A 129 9.20 4.01 9.62
CA PRO A 129 7.80 4.44 9.60
C PRO A 129 7.61 5.93 9.95
N GLU A 130 8.55 6.56 10.66
CA GLU A 130 8.51 7.99 10.99
C GLU A 130 8.64 8.87 9.74
N GLN A 131 9.18 8.32 8.66
CA GLN A 131 9.35 9.00 7.37
C GLN A 131 8.17 8.80 6.41
N ASN A 132 7.02 8.31 6.89
CA ASN A 132 5.82 8.03 6.08
C ASN A 132 5.00 9.31 5.77
N SER A 133 5.63 10.43 5.48
CA SER A 133 4.98 11.65 5.04
C SER A 133 5.33 11.98 3.58
N LEU A 134 4.40 12.61 2.88
CA LEU A 134 4.61 13.08 1.50
C LEU A 134 5.76 14.07 1.41
N ASP A 135 5.87 14.98 2.37
CA ASP A 135 6.97 15.95 2.47
C ASP A 135 8.34 15.26 2.59
N SER A 136 8.45 14.25 3.48
CA SER A 136 9.67 13.46 3.63
C SER A 136 10.07 12.74 2.33
N LEU A 137 9.10 12.17 1.58
CA LEU A 137 9.37 11.56 0.28
C LEU A 137 9.91 12.57 -0.73
N ILE A 138 9.26 13.72 -0.87
CA ILE A 138 9.65 14.77 -1.81
C ILE A 138 11.04 15.32 -1.45
N ALA A 139 11.30 15.60 -0.17
CA ALA A 139 12.59 16.05 0.31
C ALA A 139 13.71 15.03 0.03
N TYR A 140 13.43 13.74 0.26
CA TYR A 140 14.39 12.68 0.02
C TYR A 140 14.71 12.49 -1.48
N ILE A 141 13.71 12.52 -2.35
CA ILE A 141 13.89 12.48 -3.80
C ILE A 141 14.74 13.67 -4.26
N ARG A 142 14.41 14.88 -3.78
CA ARG A 142 15.15 16.09 -4.13
C ARG A 142 16.62 15.99 -3.77
N VAL A 143 16.94 15.65 -2.52
CA VAL A 143 18.32 15.59 -2.02
C VAL A 143 19.13 14.55 -2.79
N ASN A 144 18.62 13.32 -2.92
CA ASN A 144 19.36 12.24 -3.59
C ASN A 144 19.50 12.46 -5.10
N THR A 145 18.50 13.07 -5.75
CA THR A 145 18.55 13.38 -7.18
C THR A 145 19.53 14.52 -7.44
N ALA A 146 19.50 15.59 -6.63
CA ALA A 146 20.43 16.70 -6.73
C ALA A 146 21.88 16.22 -6.60
N GLU A 147 22.17 15.45 -5.54
CA GLU A 147 23.51 14.87 -5.31
C GLU A 147 23.98 14.02 -6.49
N ALA A 148 23.10 13.18 -7.05
CA ALA A 148 23.45 12.31 -8.17
C ALA A 148 23.77 13.12 -9.45
N LEU A 149 23.00 14.18 -9.74
CA LEU A 149 23.20 15.04 -10.91
C LEU A 149 24.43 15.93 -10.76
N GLU A 150 24.68 16.48 -9.57
CA GLU A 150 25.90 17.25 -9.24
C GLU A 150 27.15 16.39 -9.42
N ASN A 151 27.15 15.17 -8.88
CA ASN A 151 28.26 14.23 -9.01
C ASN A 151 28.51 13.81 -10.47
N ALA A 152 27.49 13.88 -11.33
CA ALA A 152 27.59 13.61 -12.76
C ALA A 152 27.95 14.88 -13.58
N GLY A 153 28.03 16.06 -12.97
CA GLY A 153 28.30 17.33 -13.64
C GLY A 153 27.17 17.82 -14.52
N LEU A 154 25.91 17.43 -14.24
CA LEU A 154 24.72 17.83 -14.99
C LEU A 154 24.05 19.04 -14.34
N ALA A 155 23.68 20.05 -15.16
CA ALA A 155 22.84 21.14 -14.68
C ALA A 155 21.43 20.61 -14.39
N TYR A 156 20.78 21.12 -13.33
CA TYR A 156 19.43 20.69 -13.01
C TYR A 156 18.56 21.82 -12.44
N GLN A 157 17.25 21.69 -12.60
CA GLN A 157 16.25 22.57 -12.01
C GLN A 157 15.13 21.76 -11.38
N PHE A 158 14.73 22.16 -10.17
CA PHE A 158 13.55 21.60 -9.47
C PHE A 158 12.40 22.60 -9.46
N HIS A 159 11.23 22.15 -9.90
CA HIS A 159 9.95 22.82 -9.70
C HIS A 159 9.09 22.01 -8.76
N MET A 160 8.70 22.60 -7.64
CA MET A 160 7.91 21.96 -6.60
C MET A 160 6.75 22.87 -6.18
N PRO A 161 5.64 22.31 -5.69
CA PRO A 161 4.56 23.11 -5.14
C PRO A 161 5.04 23.89 -3.90
N GLU A 162 4.59 25.13 -3.74
CA GLU A 162 4.92 25.96 -2.58
C GLU A 162 4.42 25.33 -1.26
N ASN A 163 3.27 24.67 -1.32
CA ASN A 163 2.67 24.00 -0.17
C ASN A 163 2.52 22.51 -0.46
N ILE A 164 3.18 21.67 0.34
CA ILE A 164 3.02 20.24 0.31
C ILE A 164 2.02 19.86 1.41
N PRO A 165 0.92 19.18 1.08
CA PRO A 165 -0.06 18.80 2.09
C PRO A 165 0.52 17.78 3.06
N ALA A 166 0.16 17.88 4.35
CA ALA A 166 0.58 16.95 5.40
C ALA A 166 -0.18 15.62 5.27
N ILE A 167 0.23 14.79 4.30
CA ILE A 167 -0.39 13.49 4.01
C ILE A 167 0.55 12.39 4.45
N THR A 168 0.02 11.42 5.21
CA THR A 168 0.72 10.17 5.51
C THR A 168 0.56 9.22 4.33
N ILE A 169 1.67 8.72 3.80
CA ILE A 169 1.71 7.80 2.67
C ILE A 169 2.13 6.41 3.12
N GLN A 170 1.71 5.39 2.37
CA GLN A 170 2.13 4.02 2.65
C GLN A 170 3.62 3.83 2.36
N GLN A 171 4.29 3.02 3.17
CA GLN A 171 5.72 2.70 3.02
C GLN A 171 6.03 2.14 1.62
N GLU A 172 5.16 1.32 1.07
CA GLU A 172 5.30 0.73 -0.26
C GLU A 172 5.26 1.80 -1.37
N LEU A 173 4.34 2.75 -1.27
CA LEU A 173 4.25 3.90 -2.18
C LEU A 173 5.54 4.72 -2.14
N ARG A 174 6.00 5.07 -0.94
CA ARG A 174 7.23 5.83 -0.71
C ARG A 174 8.44 5.17 -1.37
N ARG A 175 8.62 3.88 -1.11
CA ARG A 175 9.74 3.09 -1.64
C ARG A 175 9.70 2.98 -3.17
N ASN A 176 8.57 2.60 -3.73
CA ASN A 176 8.45 2.35 -5.16
C ASN A 176 8.62 3.64 -5.98
N LEU A 177 8.04 4.76 -5.52
CA LEU A 177 8.23 6.07 -6.17
C LEU A 177 9.68 6.53 -6.12
N TYR A 178 10.33 6.46 -4.95
CA TYR A 178 11.74 6.82 -4.83
C TYR A 178 12.63 5.99 -5.76
N LEU A 179 12.46 4.67 -5.76
CA LEU A 179 13.27 3.78 -6.60
C LEU A 179 13.00 3.98 -8.09
N ALA A 180 11.77 4.31 -8.49
CA ALA A 180 11.46 4.64 -9.88
C ALA A 180 12.09 5.97 -10.29
N ALA A 181 12.02 7.01 -9.47
CA ALA A 181 12.67 8.29 -9.74
C ALA A 181 14.20 8.15 -9.81
N LYS A 182 14.80 7.42 -8.88
CA LYS A 182 16.23 7.11 -8.86
C LYS A 182 16.68 6.41 -10.14
N GLU A 183 15.94 5.41 -10.60
CA GLU A 183 16.24 4.69 -11.84
C GLU A 183 16.12 5.58 -13.07
N ALA A 184 15.13 6.48 -13.13
CA ALA A 184 15.00 7.45 -14.20
C ALA A 184 16.22 8.38 -14.27
N VAL A 185 16.67 8.93 -13.15
CA VAL A 185 17.88 9.77 -13.05
C VAL A 185 19.14 8.98 -13.43
N HIS A 186 19.25 7.72 -12.98
CA HIS A 186 20.38 6.88 -13.33
C HIS A 186 20.46 6.60 -14.85
N ASN A 187 19.31 6.40 -15.50
CA ASN A 187 19.23 6.23 -16.95
C ASN A 187 19.70 7.49 -17.69
N ILE A 188 19.35 8.68 -17.19
CA ILE A 188 19.84 9.94 -17.76
C ILE A 188 21.38 10.01 -17.65
N ILE A 189 21.93 9.81 -16.47
CA ILE A 189 23.37 9.88 -16.22
C ILE A 189 24.14 8.88 -17.10
N LYS A 190 23.62 7.65 -17.25
CA LYS A 190 24.33 6.60 -17.99
C LYS A 190 24.14 6.66 -19.50
N HIS A 191 22.94 7.06 -19.96
CA HIS A 191 22.52 6.76 -21.32
C HIS A 191 22.13 7.98 -22.16
N ALA A 192 21.67 9.07 -21.53
CA ALA A 192 21.09 10.19 -22.29
C ALA A 192 22.12 11.06 -23.00
N GLY A 193 23.37 11.18 -22.48
CA GLY A 193 24.30 12.19 -22.94
C GLY A 193 23.78 13.62 -22.77
N ALA A 194 22.90 13.82 -21.79
CA ALA A 194 22.29 15.10 -21.48
C ALA A 194 23.27 16.07 -20.84
N THR A 195 22.97 17.36 -20.90
CA THR A 195 23.68 18.44 -20.19
C THR A 195 22.82 19.09 -19.12
N ALA A 196 21.48 18.95 -19.21
CA ALA A 196 20.56 19.54 -18.28
C ALA A 196 19.36 18.62 -18.01
N VAL A 197 18.84 18.69 -16.80
CA VAL A 197 17.69 17.90 -16.32
C VAL A 197 16.68 18.82 -15.62
N HIS A 198 15.41 18.70 -15.97
CA HIS A 198 14.32 19.40 -15.30
C HIS A 198 13.47 18.40 -14.53
N ILE A 199 13.26 18.66 -13.25
CA ILE A 199 12.44 17.81 -12.38
C ILE A 199 11.26 18.64 -11.88
N THR A 200 10.04 18.17 -12.16
CA THR A 200 8.81 18.82 -11.71
C THR A 200 8.02 17.88 -10.84
N ILE A 201 7.65 18.32 -9.65
CA ILE A 201 6.80 17.60 -8.72
C ILE A 201 5.47 18.34 -8.60
N THR A 202 4.36 17.62 -8.76
CA THR A 202 3.01 18.16 -8.65
C THR A 202 2.20 17.33 -7.67
N VAL A 203 1.39 18.01 -6.86
CA VAL A 203 0.49 17.37 -5.88
C VAL A 203 -0.90 17.96 -6.10
N ASN A 204 -1.76 17.23 -6.82
CA ASN A 204 -3.15 17.62 -7.07
C ASN A 204 -4.09 16.49 -6.62
N ASN A 205 -4.67 15.72 -7.56
CA ASN A 205 -5.46 14.51 -7.27
C ASN A 205 -4.59 13.26 -7.09
N GLY A 206 -3.30 13.43 -6.79
CA GLY A 206 -2.26 12.42 -6.66
C GLY A 206 -0.90 13.08 -6.72
N LEU A 207 0.15 12.28 -6.61
CA LEU A 207 1.54 12.72 -6.77
C LEU A 207 1.99 12.49 -8.21
N GLY A 208 2.48 13.54 -8.85
CA GLY A 208 3.15 13.50 -10.15
C GLY A 208 4.62 13.89 -10.02
N ILE A 209 5.52 13.10 -10.63
CA ILE A 209 6.94 13.41 -10.76
C ILE A 209 7.30 13.34 -12.25
N THR A 210 7.73 14.45 -12.82
CA THR A 210 8.21 14.54 -14.19
C THR A 210 9.70 14.76 -14.17
N ILE A 211 10.45 13.92 -14.87
CA ILE A 211 11.90 14.02 -15.02
C ILE A 211 12.20 14.10 -16.50
N GLN A 212 12.73 15.23 -16.95
CA GLN A 212 13.02 15.54 -18.35
C GLN A 212 14.49 15.84 -18.54
N ASP A 213 15.13 15.21 -19.53
CA ASP A 213 16.49 15.50 -19.97
C ASP A 213 16.49 16.13 -21.37
N ASN A 214 17.60 16.79 -21.71
CA ASN A 214 17.86 17.35 -23.02
C ASN A 214 18.83 16.50 -23.86
N GLY A 215 18.93 15.21 -23.58
CA GLY A 215 19.86 14.31 -24.23
C GLY A 215 19.35 13.79 -25.59
N ARG A 216 19.94 12.69 -26.05
CA ARG A 216 19.64 12.08 -27.36
C ARG A 216 18.27 11.40 -27.47
N GLY A 217 17.52 11.32 -26.34
CA GLY A 217 16.26 10.60 -26.27
C GLY A 217 16.45 9.08 -26.20
N PHE A 218 15.31 8.40 -26.18
CA PHE A 218 15.21 6.95 -26.03
C PHE A 218 14.75 6.32 -27.37
N GLU A 219 15.63 5.57 -28.04
CA GLU A 219 15.23 4.78 -29.21
C GLU A 219 14.50 3.51 -28.78
N ALA A 220 13.18 3.53 -28.86
CA ALA A 220 12.34 2.34 -28.58
C ALA A 220 12.57 1.18 -29.59
N ALA A 221 13.25 1.44 -30.71
CA ALA A 221 13.42 0.50 -31.82
C ALA A 221 14.73 -0.29 -31.80
N ALA A 222 15.68 0.00 -30.91
CA ALA A 222 16.86 -0.84 -30.80
C ALA A 222 16.46 -2.13 -30.10
N THR A 223 16.35 -3.19 -30.85
CA THR A 223 16.06 -4.60 -30.64
C THR A 223 16.76 -5.31 -29.45
N ALA A 224 17.20 -4.61 -28.44
CA ALA A 224 17.55 -5.19 -27.15
C ALA A 224 16.27 -5.23 -26.29
N PRO A 225 15.95 -6.38 -25.65
CA PRO A 225 14.84 -6.42 -24.70
C PRO A 225 15.07 -5.30 -23.69
N PHE A 226 14.07 -4.43 -23.50
CA PHE A 226 14.07 -3.34 -22.52
C PHE A 226 14.92 -3.69 -21.33
N GLY A 227 16.02 -2.96 -21.08
CA GLY A 227 16.89 -3.25 -19.96
C GLY A 227 16.03 -3.38 -18.71
N ASN A 228 16.39 -4.23 -17.78
CA ASN A 228 15.60 -4.56 -16.58
C ASN A 228 15.09 -3.30 -15.83
N GLY A 229 15.75 -2.14 -15.99
CA GLY A 229 15.40 -0.87 -15.39
C GLY A 229 14.01 -0.35 -15.73
N LEU A 230 13.66 -0.25 -17.02
CA LEU A 230 12.34 0.25 -17.45
C LEU A 230 11.20 -0.69 -17.01
N LYS A 231 11.40 -1.99 -17.16
CA LYS A 231 10.44 -2.99 -16.69
C LYS A 231 10.25 -2.93 -15.17
N ASN A 232 11.33 -2.70 -14.44
CA ASN A 232 11.28 -2.56 -12.99
C ASN A 232 10.54 -1.28 -12.57
N MET A 233 10.77 -0.14 -13.24
CA MET A 233 10.04 1.09 -12.98
C MET A 233 8.52 0.91 -13.22
N ASP A 234 8.12 0.35 -14.37
CA ASP A 234 6.71 0.09 -14.69
C ASP A 234 6.05 -0.83 -13.64
N ARG A 235 6.72 -1.94 -13.31
CA ARG A 235 6.23 -2.86 -12.28
C ARG A 235 6.06 -2.18 -10.92
N ARG A 236 7.04 -1.36 -10.49
CA ARG A 236 6.98 -0.62 -9.22
C ARG A 236 5.81 0.36 -9.19
N MET A 237 5.59 1.08 -10.29
CA MET A 237 4.48 2.03 -10.36
C MET A 237 3.13 1.31 -10.32
N ARG A 238 2.97 0.21 -11.05
CA ARG A 238 1.72 -0.61 -11.01
C ARG A 238 1.44 -1.20 -9.63
N GLN A 239 2.46 -1.61 -8.87
CA GLN A 239 2.30 -2.15 -7.52
C GLN A 239 1.63 -1.15 -6.55
N VAL A 240 1.81 0.13 -6.79
CA VAL A 240 1.22 1.20 -5.94
C VAL A 240 0.00 1.88 -6.59
N GLY A 241 -0.61 1.24 -7.61
CA GLY A 241 -1.76 1.80 -8.33
C GLY A 241 -1.43 3.03 -9.16
N GLY A 242 -0.15 3.27 -9.41
CA GLY A 242 0.37 4.37 -10.22
C GLY A 242 0.64 3.98 -11.68
N ALA A 243 1.20 4.92 -12.44
CA ALA A 243 1.56 4.73 -13.84
C ALA A 243 2.95 5.30 -14.14
N LEU A 244 3.63 4.66 -15.10
CA LEU A 244 4.84 5.16 -15.76
C LEU A 244 4.51 5.49 -17.21
N GLN A 245 4.88 6.69 -17.65
CA GLN A 245 4.84 7.07 -19.07
C GLN A 245 6.21 7.63 -19.47
N ILE A 246 6.69 7.25 -20.64
CA ILE A 246 7.97 7.73 -21.18
C ILE A 246 7.71 8.30 -22.58
N ILE A 247 8.16 9.52 -22.81
CA ILE A 247 7.99 10.25 -24.08
C ILE A 247 9.38 10.69 -24.56
N ASN A 248 9.61 10.57 -25.86
CA ASN A 248 10.75 11.16 -26.54
C ASN A 248 10.34 12.53 -27.11
N ASP A 249 10.95 13.58 -26.59
CA ASP A 249 10.76 14.94 -27.09
C ASP A 249 12.06 15.74 -26.88
N LYS A 250 12.95 15.76 -27.90
CA LYS A 250 14.27 16.39 -27.81
C LYS A 250 15.06 16.01 -26.53
N GLY A 251 15.04 14.72 -26.19
CA GLY A 251 15.47 14.12 -24.96
C GLY A 251 14.44 13.11 -24.47
N THR A 252 14.50 12.72 -23.22
CA THR A 252 13.51 11.80 -22.61
C THR A 252 12.71 12.52 -21.54
N ILE A 253 11.39 12.29 -21.53
CA ILE A 253 10.51 12.72 -20.44
C ILE A 253 9.94 11.48 -19.79
N VAL A 254 10.18 11.32 -18.49
CA VAL A 254 9.64 10.25 -17.65
C VAL A 254 8.57 10.85 -16.75
N TYR A 255 7.34 10.34 -16.84
CA TYR A 255 6.23 10.69 -15.96
C TYR A 255 5.96 9.53 -15.00
N LEU A 256 6.02 9.79 -13.71
CA LEU A 256 5.62 8.90 -12.64
C LEU A 256 4.39 9.49 -11.97
N THR A 257 3.29 8.77 -11.94
CA THR A 257 2.05 9.21 -11.26
C THR A 257 1.58 8.17 -10.28
N ALA A 258 1.12 8.60 -9.12
CA ALA A 258 0.57 7.69 -8.10
C ALA A 258 -0.58 8.35 -7.34
N PRO A 259 -1.61 7.58 -6.92
CA PRO A 259 -2.65 8.05 -6.02
C PRO A 259 -2.06 8.35 -4.62
N LEU A 260 -2.65 9.31 -3.91
CA LEU A 260 -2.30 9.67 -2.53
C LEU A 260 -3.38 9.24 -1.55
#